data_3522f342d5494ca389303fcb9626b978
#
_entry.id   3522f342d5494ca389303fcb9626b978
#
_cell.length_a   1.000
_cell.length_b   1.000
_cell.length_c   1.000
_cell.angle_alpha   90.00
_cell.angle_beta   90.00
_cell.angle_gamma   90.00
#
_symmetry.space_group_name_H-M   'P 1'
#
loop_
_entity.id
_entity.type
_entity.pdbx_description
1 polymer ?
#
loop_
_entity_poly.entity_id
_entity_poly.type
_entity_poly.pdbx_seq_one_letter_code
_entity_poly.pdbx_strand_id
1 'polypeptide(L)'
;MNNHLITHTICLTGAAIFLWLELPLPWLFGPLFSCLLAALIGINLYSIKILSDAMRTILGVAVGATVTLSFLLALPGFWNTLIFIPITVILSGIIGVWYFQKLCGYDFPTAYYSSMPGGLQDMLVFGEEAGGNVRAMSLIHATRVLVIIIALPILLTFIWGISLDKPLGDPIKNFEIEQLIILGICAIAGWKIASFFGMFGASILGPLILTAIASITGILHTRPPVEAIWAAQYFIALGIGVKYVGVTAQEIRKDILAGLGFCIFLLVITLCIVSLVIKYNLAPAVDAILSMAPGGQAELVVITLIVGADLGFVVAHHLFRIFIVILGAPIMERFMKSKHPH
;
A
#
# COMPACT_ATOMS: atom_id res chain seq x y z
N MET A 1 -3.05 13.93 30.77
CA MET A 1 -2.70 12.59 30.26
C MET A 1 -2.03 12.79 28.90
N ASN A 2 -0.90 12.15 28.65
CA ASN A 2 -0.11 12.43 27.45
C ASN A 2 -0.93 12.04 26.21
N ASN A 3 -1.15 12.95 25.27
CA ASN A 3 -1.99 12.75 24.07
C ASN A 3 -1.56 11.52 23.23
N HIS A 4 -0.27 11.22 23.26
CA HIS A 4 0.25 9.98 22.64
C HIS A 4 -0.29 8.73 23.33
N LEU A 5 -0.37 8.71 24.66
CA LEU A 5 -0.89 7.57 25.42
C LEU A 5 -2.35 7.30 25.06
N ILE A 6 -3.17 8.35 24.94
CA ILE A 6 -4.58 8.22 24.52
C ILE A 6 -4.65 7.58 23.12
N THR A 7 -3.83 8.07 22.17
CA THR A 7 -3.82 7.53 20.82
C THR A 7 -3.42 6.05 20.79
N HIS A 8 -2.36 5.68 21.52
CA HIS A 8 -1.94 4.28 21.60
C HIS A 8 -3.00 3.38 22.27
N THR A 9 -3.68 3.89 23.33
CA THR A 9 -4.77 3.13 23.96
C THR A 9 -5.90 2.87 22.98
N ILE A 10 -6.34 3.88 22.21
CA ILE A 10 -7.37 3.74 21.19
C ILE A 10 -6.95 2.71 20.14
N CYS A 11 -5.73 2.83 19.62
CA CYS A 11 -5.20 1.92 18.60
C CYS A 11 -5.10 0.47 19.09
N LEU A 12 -4.58 0.26 20.30
CA LEU A 12 -4.46 -1.08 20.89
C LEU A 12 -5.83 -1.69 21.19
N THR A 13 -6.79 -0.88 21.65
CA THR A 13 -8.18 -1.33 21.84
C THR A 13 -8.78 -1.78 20.51
N GLY A 14 -8.57 -1.01 19.44
CA GLY A 14 -9.00 -1.40 18.10
C GLY A 14 -8.36 -2.69 17.63
N ALA A 15 -7.05 -2.84 17.80
CA ALA A 15 -6.34 -4.08 17.46
C ALA A 15 -6.87 -5.29 18.27
N ALA A 16 -7.10 -5.10 19.58
CA ALA A 16 -7.64 -6.15 20.45
C ALA A 16 -9.07 -6.58 20.03
N ILE A 17 -9.92 -5.62 19.65
CA ILE A 17 -11.28 -5.91 19.14
C ILE A 17 -11.19 -6.72 17.84
N PHE A 18 -10.30 -6.34 16.91
CA PHE A 18 -10.12 -7.06 15.66
C PHE A 18 -9.56 -8.48 15.87
N LEU A 19 -8.64 -8.65 16.82
CA LEU A 19 -8.14 -9.96 17.22
C LEU A 19 -9.26 -10.82 17.83
N TRP A 20 -10.07 -10.25 18.71
CA TRP A 20 -11.17 -10.97 19.36
C TRP A 20 -12.28 -11.38 18.38
N LEU A 21 -12.55 -10.54 17.36
CA LEU A 21 -13.53 -10.83 16.31
C LEU A 21 -12.95 -11.65 15.15
N GLU A 22 -11.69 -12.10 15.25
CA GLU A 22 -10.99 -12.85 14.20
C GLU A 22 -11.01 -12.14 12.84
N LEU A 23 -10.98 -10.79 12.86
CA LEU A 23 -11.00 -9.98 11.64
C LEU A 23 -9.62 -9.93 10.99
N PRO A 24 -9.54 -9.78 9.65
CA PRO A 24 -8.28 -9.76 8.93
C PRO A 24 -7.42 -8.55 9.33
N LEU A 25 -6.09 -8.74 9.34
CA LEU A 25 -5.08 -7.70 9.58
C LEU A 25 -5.34 -6.85 10.84
N PRO A 26 -5.49 -7.46 12.02
CA PRO A 26 -5.89 -6.76 13.25
C PRO A 26 -4.95 -5.63 13.63
N TRP A 27 -3.63 -5.77 13.40
CA TRP A 27 -2.63 -4.76 13.69
C TRP A 27 -2.60 -3.58 12.71
N LEU A 28 -3.27 -3.70 11.56
CA LEU A 28 -3.42 -2.63 10.59
C LEU A 28 -4.80 -1.96 10.72
N PHE A 29 -5.86 -2.74 10.61
CA PHE A 29 -7.23 -2.22 10.59
C PHE A 29 -7.76 -1.81 11.95
N GLY A 30 -7.43 -2.55 12.99
CA GLY A 30 -7.85 -2.20 14.35
C GLY A 30 -7.48 -0.75 14.69
N PRO A 31 -6.19 -0.38 14.63
CA PRO A 31 -5.75 1.00 14.83
C PRO A 31 -6.38 2.00 13.85
N LEU A 32 -6.48 1.65 12.56
CA LEU A 32 -7.01 2.56 11.55
C LEU A 32 -8.48 2.93 11.81
N PHE A 33 -9.33 1.93 12.05
CA PHE A 33 -10.75 2.14 12.34
C PHE A 33 -10.98 2.85 13.67
N SER A 34 -10.26 2.48 14.71
CA SER A 34 -10.39 3.13 16.01
C SER A 34 -9.94 4.60 15.96
N CYS A 35 -8.90 4.93 15.19
CA CYS A 35 -8.52 6.31 14.94
C CYS A 35 -9.60 7.08 14.17
N LEU A 36 -10.21 6.47 13.14
CA LEU A 36 -11.30 7.11 12.40
C LEU A 36 -12.49 7.42 13.29
N LEU A 37 -12.93 6.45 14.09
CA LEU A 37 -14.04 6.64 15.05
C LEU A 37 -13.69 7.71 16.09
N ALA A 38 -12.48 7.70 16.65
CA ALA A 38 -12.02 8.70 17.59
C ALA A 38 -11.97 10.12 16.97
N ALA A 39 -11.52 10.25 15.73
CA ALA A 39 -11.51 11.51 15.00
C ALA A 39 -12.93 12.05 14.77
N LEU A 40 -13.89 11.17 14.44
CA LEU A 40 -15.30 11.53 14.26
C LEU A 40 -15.97 12.09 15.52
N ILE A 41 -15.58 11.60 16.70
CA ILE A 41 -16.07 12.13 18.00
C ILE A 41 -15.22 13.28 18.54
N GLY A 42 -14.29 13.81 17.71
CA GLY A 42 -13.51 15.00 18.02
C GLY A 42 -12.28 14.78 18.90
N ILE A 43 -11.82 13.53 19.05
CA ILE A 43 -10.59 13.24 19.79
C ILE A 43 -9.38 13.60 18.94
N ASN A 44 -8.47 14.42 19.50
CA ASN A 44 -7.19 14.73 18.87
C ASN A 44 -6.22 13.56 19.02
N LEU A 45 -5.74 13.03 17.90
CA LEU A 45 -4.80 11.92 17.82
C LEU A 45 -3.42 12.43 17.43
N TYR A 46 -2.38 11.74 17.92
CA TYR A 46 -0.99 12.15 17.71
C TYR A 46 -0.13 10.95 17.33
N SER A 47 0.72 11.12 16.32
CA SER A 47 1.72 10.13 15.93
C SER A 47 3.11 10.75 15.87
N ILE A 48 4.12 9.92 16.01
CA ILE A 48 5.52 10.29 15.83
C ILE A 48 5.90 9.91 14.41
N LYS A 49 5.99 10.91 13.52
CA LYS A 49 6.25 10.69 12.09
C LYS A 49 7.49 9.83 11.86
N ILE A 50 8.61 10.12 12.52
CA ILE A 50 9.85 9.38 12.34
C ILE A 50 9.72 7.89 12.70
N LEU A 51 8.85 7.56 13.67
CA LEU A 51 8.60 6.17 14.05
C LEU A 51 7.77 5.45 12.98
N SER A 52 6.76 6.10 12.44
CA SER A 52 5.98 5.56 11.30
C SER A 52 6.88 5.35 10.06
N ASP A 53 7.76 6.31 9.77
CA ASP A 53 8.70 6.20 8.65
C ASP A 53 9.74 5.09 8.88
N ALA A 54 10.25 4.96 10.12
CA ALA A 54 11.17 3.88 10.50
C ALA A 54 10.50 2.50 10.36
N MET A 55 9.24 2.37 10.77
CA MET A 55 8.50 1.10 10.64
C MET A 55 8.23 0.70 9.18
N ARG A 56 8.19 1.66 8.25
CA ARG A 56 8.10 1.35 6.80
C ARG A 56 9.34 0.66 6.27
N THR A 57 10.49 0.85 6.91
CA THR A 57 11.73 0.16 6.51
C THR A 57 11.57 -1.35 6.61
N ILE A 58 10.82 -1.83 7.61
CA ILE A 58 10.53 -3.26 7.80
C ILE A 58 9.78 -3.83 6.58
N LEU A 59 8.84 -3.06 6.02
CA LEU A 59 8.12 -3.48 4.81
C LEU A 59 9.05 -3.50 3.60
N GLY A 60 9.90 -2.49 3.46
CA GLY A 60 10.92 -2.46 2.41
C GLY A 60 11.84 -3.69 2.48
N VAL A 61 12.33 -4.01 3.69
CA VAL A 61 13.15 -5.20 3.93
C VAL A 61 12.38 -6.48 3.63
N ALA A 62 11.11 -6.59 4.05
CA ALA A 62 10.28 -7.76 3.79
C ALA A 62 10.09 -8.02 2.29
N VAL A 63 9.86 -6.96 1.52
CA VAL A 63 9.76 -7.04 0.06
C VAL A 63 11.11 -7.32 -0.58
N GLY A 64 12.17 -6.64 -0.17
CA GLY A 64 13.54 -6.84 -0.68
C GLY A 64 14.04 -8.26 -0.49
N ALA A 65 13.74 -8.89 0.64
CA ALA A 65 14.10 -10.28 0.91
C ALA A 65 13.44 -11.31 -0.02
N THR A 66 12.41 -10.91 -0.78
CA THR A 66 11.78 -11.77 -1.79
C THR A 66 12.47 -11.71 -3.16
N VAL A 67 13.30 -10.70 -3.38
CA VAL A 67 14.02 -10.50 -4.65
C VAL A 67 15.28 -11.37 -4.64
N THR A 68 15.11 -12.64 -4.93
CA THR A 68 16.20 -13.61 -5.04
C THR A 68 16.78 -13.64 -6.46
N LEU A 69 17.93 -14.30 -6.64
CA LEU A 69 18.48 -14.50 -7.99
C LEU A 69 17.52 -15.28 -8.89
N SER A 70 16.85 -16.30 -8.35
CA SER A 70 15.84 -17.07 -9.08
C SER A 70 14.66 -16.20 -9.53
N PHE A 71 14.22 -15.26 -8.69
CA PHE A 71 13.21 -14.28 -9.04
C PHE A 71 13.65 -13.40 -10.21
N LEU A 72 14.88 -12.86 -10.19
CA LEU A 72 15.39 -12.03 -11.29
C LEU A 72 15.44 -12.80 -12.63
N LEU A 73 15.83 -14.06 -12.58
CA LEU A 73 15.86 -14.92 -13.77
C LEU A 73 14.45 -15.25 -14.31
N ALA A 74 13.43 -15.16 -13.45
CA ALA A 74 12.02 -15.36 -13.86
C ALA A 74 11.37 -14.10 -14.46
N LEU A 75 11.90 -12.87 -14.17
CA LEU A 75 11.32 -11.60 -14.65
C LEU A 75 10.99 -11.56 -16.14
N PRO A 76 11.86 -12.04 -17.07
CA PRO A 76 11.53 -12.05 -18.49
C PRO A 76 10.25 -12.84 -18.81
N GLY A 77 9.90 -13.84 -18.00
CA GLY A 77 8.64 -14.58 -18.13
C GLY A 77 7.39 -13.77 -17.79
N PHE A 78 7.53 -12.65 -17.08
CA PHE A 78 6.40 -11.81 -16.65
C PHE A 78 6.03 -10.70 -17.63
N TRP A 79 6.78 -10.51 -18.74
CA TRP A 79 6.50 -9.43 -19.70
C TRP A 79 5.09 -9.48 -20.27
N ASN A 80 4.57 -10.66 -20.52
CA ASN A 80 3.23 -10.86 -21.09
C ASN A 80 2.11 -10.35 -20.17
N THR A 81 2.36 -10.25 -18.87
CA THR A 81 1.42 -9.73 -17.87
C THR A 81 1.77 -8.32 -17.42
N LEU A 82 3.05 -7.95 -17.35
CA LEU A 82 3.51 -6.61 -16.99
C LEU A 82 2.96 -5.52 -17.93
N ILE A 83 2.75 -5.84 -19.23
CA ILE A 83 2.19 -4.90 -20.21
C ILE A 83 0.77 -4.42 -19.84
N PHE A 84 0.03 -5.17 -19.02
CA PHE A 84 -1.29 -4.75 -18.57
C PHE A 84 -1.24 -3.68 -17.48
N ILE A 85 -0.10 -3.51 -16.80
CA ILE A 85 0.05 -2.49 -15.74
C ILE A 85 -0.10 -1.06 -16.27
N PRO A 86 0.66 -0.62 -17.33
CA PRO A 86 0.45 0.71 -17.91
C PRO A 86 -1.00 0.91 -18.39
N ILE A 87 -1.60 -0.12 -18.98
CA ILE A 87 -2.99 -0.06 -19.45
C ILE A 87 -3.93 0.20 -18.27
N THR A 88 -3.76 -0.54 -17.17
CA THR A 88 -4.55 -0.36 -15.94
C THR A 88 -4.39 1.06 -15.36
N VAL A 89 -3.16 1.56 -15.30
CA VAL A 89 -2.85 2.92 -14.80
C VAL A 89 -3.52 3.98 -15.67
N ILE A 90 -3.40 3.89 -17.00
CA ILE A 90 -4.01 4.84 -17.94
C ILE A 90 -5.53 4.82 -17.84
N LEU A 91 -6.15 3.63 -17.85
CA LEU A 91 -7.61 3.50 -17.72
C LEU A 91 -8.10 4.05 -16.38
N SER A 92 -7.42 3.72 -15.27
CA SER A 92 -7.75 4.27 -13.96
C SER A 92 -7.65 5.79 -13.93
N GLY A 93 -6.62 6.36 -14.55
CA GLY A 93 -6.43 7.80 -14.65
C GLY A 93 -7.54 8.48 -15.45
N ILE A 94 -7.83 8.00 -16.66
CA ILE A 94 -8.84 8.60 -17.55
C ILE A 94 -10.24 8.53 -16.90
N ILE A 95 -10.64 7.34 -16.45
CA ILE A 95 -11.96 7.12 -15.84
C ILE A 95 -12.06 7.86 -14.50
N GLY A 96 -11.00 7.81 -13.69
CA GLY A 96 -10.99 8.44 -12.38
C GLY A 96 -11.03 9.96 -12.45
N VAL A 97 -10.24 10.58 -13.32
CA VAL A 97 -10.28 12.05 -13.52
C VAL A 97 -11.68 12.47 -13.96
N TRP A 98 -12.27 11.79 -14.94
CA TRP A 98 -13.64 12.07 -15.37
C TRP A 98 -14.63 11.93 -14.20
N TYR A 99 -14.55 10.83 -13.44
CA TYR A 99 -15.44 10.55 -12.31
C TYR A 99 -15.31 11.62 -11.21
N PHE A 100 -14.10 11.89 -10.75
CA PHE A 100 -13.88 12.82 -9.65
C PHE A 100 -14.19 14.27 -10.03
N GLN A 101 -13.90 14.69 -11.26
CA GLN A 101 -14.22 16.06 -11.71
C GLN A 101 -15.71 16.22 -12.02
N LYS A 102 -16.29 15.33 -12.82
CA LYS A 102 -17.65 15.52 -13.35
C LYS A 102 -18.74 15.10 -12.39
N LEU A 103 -18.54 14.01 -11.64
CA LEU A 103 -19.55 13.49 -10.72
C LEU A 103 -19.33 13.94 -9.28
N CYS A 104 -18.09 14.08 -8.83
CA CYS A 104 -17.79 14.45 -7.44
C CYS A 104 -17.46 15.93 -7.25
N GLY A 105 -17.16 16.68 -8.34
CA GLY A 105 -16.90 18.12 -8.30
C GLY A 105 -15.56 18.51 -7.68
N TYR A 106 -14.52 17.65 -7.80
CA TYR A 106 -13.17 18.00 -7.39
C TYR A 106 -12.43 18.75 -8.51
N ASP A 107 -11.44 19.56 -8.10
CA ASP A 107 -10.49 20.18 -9.01
C ASP A 107 -9.60 19.14 -9.69
N PHE A 108 -8.93 19.53 -10.77
CA PHE A 108 -8.16 18.59 -11.58
C PHE A 108 -6.99 17.93 -10.82
N PRO A 109 -6.14 18.67 -10.05
CA PRO A 109 -5.08 18.04 -9.27
C PRO A 109 -5.62 17.00 -8.27
N THR A 110 -6.66 17.35 -7.51
CA THR A 110 -7.32 16.41 -6.58
C THR A 110 -7.86 15.18 -7.31
N ALA A 111 -8.56 15.36 -8.42
CA ALA A 111 -9.12 14.28 -9.22
C ALA A 111 -8.03 13.37 -9.81
N TYR A 112 -6.98 13.97 -10.37
CA TYR A 112 -5.88 13.22 -10.99
C TYR A 112 -5.15 12.35 -9.96
N TYR A 113 -4.66 12.96 -8.89
CA TYR A 113 -3.89 12.22 -7.88
C TYR A 113 -4.74 11.24 -7.08
N SER A 114 -6.05 11.51 -6.88
CA SER A 114 -6.97 10.53 -6.29
C SER A 114 -7.22 9.32 -7.19
N SER A 115 -7.14 9.47 -8.51
CA SER A 115 -7.38 8.40 -9.47
C SER A 115 -6.18 7.48 -9.68
N MET A 116 -4.96 7.94 -9.39
CA MET A 116 -3.75 7.17 -9.64
C MET A 116 -3.61 5.99 -8.67
N PRO A 117 -3.35 4.77 -9.18
CA PRO A 117 -3.14 3.58 -8.35
C PRO A 117 -1.70 3.52 -7.81
N GLY A 118 -1.20 4.64 -7.31
CA GLY A 118 0.10 4.77 -6.64
C GLY A 118 0.06 4.54 -5.14
N GLY A 119 1.22 4.68 -4.49
CA GLY A 119 1.33 4.71 -3.04
C GLY A 119 0.57 5.91 -2.46
N LEU A 120 -0.19 5.68 -1.36
CA LEU A 120 -1.01 6.73 -0.74
C LEU A 120 -0.20 8.00 -0.47
N GLN A 121 0.99 7.85 0.14
CA GLN A 121 1.80 9.00 0.53
C GLN A 121 2.38 9.76 -0.64
N ASP A 122 2.76 9.02 -1.66
CA ASP A 122 3.37 9.56 -2.87
C ASP A 122 2.37 10.45 -3.59
N MET A 123 1.16 9.95 -3.73
CA MET A 123 0.07 10.69 -4.38
C MET A 123 -0.35 11.90 -3.56
N LEU A 124 -0.27 11.85 -2.23
CA LEU A 124 -0.56 13.00 -1.38
C LEU A 124 0.50 14.10 -1.52
N VAL A 125 1.79 13.73 -1.55
CA VAL A 125 2.88 14.71 -1.70
C VAL A 125 2.80 15.39 -3.08
N PHE A 126 2.70 14.61 -4.14
CA PHE A 126 2.59 15.18 -5.49
C PHE A 126 1.30 15.99 -5.68
N GLY A 127 0.19 15.52 -5.13
CA GLY A 127 -1.08 16.24 -5.19
C GLY A 127 -1.04 17.56 -4.42
N GLU A 128 -0.37 17.60 -3.25
CA GLU A 128 -0.15 18.81 -2.46
C GLU A 128 0.71 19.82 -3.25
N GLU A 129 1.82 19.37 -3.82
CA GLU A 129 2.70 20.20 -4.65
C GLU A 129 2.00 20.73 -5.92
N ALA A 130 1.02 19.99 -6.43
CA ALA A 130 0.18 20.39 -7.56
C ALA A 130 -1.02 21.27 -7.17
N GLY A 131 -1.21 21.56 -5.87
CA GLY A 131 -2.30 22.38 -5.34
C GLY A 131 -3.62 21.64 -5.12
N GLY A 132 -3.60 20.31 -5.08
CA GLY A 132 -4.78 19.47 -4.79
C GLY A 132 -5.16 19.45 -3.32
N ASN A 133 -6.41 19.08 -3.04
CA ASN A 133 -6.95 18.94 -1.69
C ASN A 133 -6.43 17.66 -1.02
N VAL A 134 -5.36 17.77 -0.24
CA VAL A 134 -4.68 16.64 0.44
C VAL A 134 -5.63 15.87 1.35
N ARG A 135 -6.57 16.55 2.05
CA ARG A 135 -7.53 15.92 2.96
C ARG A 135 -8.47 14.99 2.19
N ALA A 136 -9.09 15.48 1.12
CA ALA A 136 -9.96 14.68 0.27
C ALA A 136 -9.19 13.50 -0.37
N MET A 137 -8.01 13.75 -0.94
CA MET A 137 -7.16 12.71 -1.50
C MET A 137 -6.80 11.64 -0.48
N SER A 138 -6.48 12.03 0.78
CA SER A 138 -6.13 11.06 1.83
C SER A 138 -7.30 10.14 2.17
N LEU A 139 -8.53 10.68 2.28
CA LEU A 139 -9.73 9.90 2.57
C LEU A 139 -10.09 8.97 1.40
N ILE A 140 -10.03 9.47 0.17
CA ILE A 140 -10.30 8.67 -1.04
C ILE A 140 -9.32 7.49 -1.12
N HIS A 141 -8.03 7.75 -0.98
CA HIS A 141 -7.01 6.69 -1.02
C HIS A 141 -7.12 5.71 0.14
N ALA A 142 -7.37 6.20 1.36
CA ALA A 142 -7.56 5.34 2.52
C ALA A 142 -8.79 4.44 2.34
N THR A 143 -9.89 5.00 1.84
CA THR A 143 -11.11 4.24 1.52
C THR A 143 -10.83 3.16 0.49
N ARG A 144 -10.12 3.49 -0.59
CA ARG A 144 -9.72 2.52 -1.62
C ARG A 144 -8.91 1.37 -1.03
N VAL A 145 -7.84 1.69 -0.29
CA VAL A 145 -6.99 0.69 0.34
C VAL A 145 -7.81 -0.20 1.26
N LEU A 146 -8.64 0.40 2.10
CA LEU A 146 -9.50 -0.30 3.04
C LEU A 146 -10.48 -1.26 2.35
N VAL A 147 -11.19 -0.76 1.33
CA VAL A 147 -12.14 -1.58 0.55
C VAL A 147 -11.43 -2.78 -0.08
N ILE A 148 -10.27 -2.57 -0.68
CA ILE A 148 -9.53 -3.64 -1.34
C ILE A 148 -9.06 -4.69 -0.33
N ILE A 149 -8.53 -4.26 0.81
CA ILE A 149 -8.01 -5.18 1.82
C ILE A 149 -9.13 -5.99 2.48
N ILE A 150 -10.34 -5.42 2.63
CA ILE A 150 -11.50 -6.16 3.15
C ILE A 150 -12.09 -7.06 2.05
N ALA A 151 -12.30 -6.49 0.86
CA ALA A 151 -13.00 -7.21 -0.21
C ALA A 151 -12.17 -8.36 -0.80
N LEU A 152 -10.85 -8.19 -0.91
CA LEU A 152 -9.99 -9.15 -1.59
C LEU A 152 -9.89 -10.50 -0.85
N PRO A 153 -9.63 -10.56 0.47
CA PRO A 153 -9.68 -11.82 1.22
C PRO A 153 -11.03 -12.52 1.12
N ILE A 154 -12.12 -11.76 1.26
CA ILE A 154 -13.49 -12.28 1.13
C ILE A 154 -13.67 -12.90 -0.26
N LEU A 155 -13.29 -12.17 -1.31
CA LEU A 155 -13.40 -12.64 -2.69
C LEU A 155 -12.57 -13.90 -2.93
N LEU A 156 -11.34 -13.96 -2.43
CA LEU A 156 -10.45 -15.12 -2.55
C LEU A 156 -11.01 -16.34 -1.84
N THR A 157 -11.57 -16.16 -0.65
CA THR A 157 -12.18 -17.25 0.11
C THR A 157 -13.46 -17.75 -0.56
N PHE A 158 -14.36 -16.84 -0.99
CA PHE A 158 -15.66 -17.23 -1.56
C PHE A 158 -15.53 -17.80 -2.98
N ILE A 159 -14.64 -17.27 -3.82
CA ILE A 159 -14.53 -17.70 -5.24
C ILE A 159 -13.58 -18.87 -5.41
N TRP A 160 -12.45 -18.86 -4.69
CA TRP A 160 -11.41 -19.89 -4.84
C TRP A 160 -11.27 -20.82 -3.64
N GLY A 161 -12.07 -20.65 -2.57
CA GLY A 161 -12.03 -21.52 -1.39
C GLY A 161 -10.69 -21.47 -0.64
N ILE A 162 -9.95 -20.36 -0.74
CA ILE A 162 -8.62 -20.23 -0.15
C ILE A 162 -8.76 -19.99 1.36
N SER A 163 -8.13 -20.84 2.18
CA SER A 163 -7.98 -20.60 3.60
C SER A 163 -6.95 -19.51 3.88
N LEU A 164 -7.31 -18.56 4.75
CA LEU A 164 -6.46 -17.45 5.16
C LEU A 164 -5.70 -17.73 6.48
N ASP A 165 -5.64 -18.98 6.90
CA ASP A 165 -5.10 -19.39 8.21
C ASP A 165 -3.58 -19.55 8.23
N LYS A 166 -2.89 -19.29 7.11
CA LYS A 166 -1.42 -19.43 7.06
C LYS A 166 -0.75 -18.29 7.83
N PRO A 167 0.21 -18.60 8.74
CA PRO A 167 0.94 -17.57 9.45
C PRO A 167 1.77 -16.72 8.47
N LEU A 168 1.86 -15.41 8.75
CA LEU A 168 2.54 -14.39 7.92
C LEU A 168 4.07 -14.54 7.84
N GLY A 169 4.65 -15.44 8.60
CA GLY A 169 6.09 -15.68 8.70
C GLY A 169 6.45 -16.46 9.95
N ASP A 170 7.73 -16.69 10.13
CA ASP A 170 8.25 -17.36 11.31
C ASP A 170 8.34 -16.40 12.50
N PRO A 171 8.08 -16.89 13.75
CA PRO A 171 8.28 -16.11 14.97
C PRO A 171 9.76 -15.76 15.17
N ILE A 172 10.04 -14.61 15.80
CA ILE A 172 11.40 -14.10 16.03
C ILE A 172 12.33 -15.11 16.73
N LYS A 173 11.79 -15.97 17.60
CA LYS A 173 12.54 -17.02 18.31
C LYS A 173 13.21 -18.05 17.40
N ASN A 174 12.79 -18.15 16.17
CA ASN A 174 13.32 -19.11 15.19
C ASN A 174 14.43 -18.51 14.31
N PHE A 175 14.82 -17.24 14.56
CA PHE A 175 15.78 -16.54 13.72
C PHE A 175 17.19 -16.61 14.30
N GLU A 176 18.17 -16.75 13.42
CA GLU A 176 19.57 -16.57 13.74
C GLU A 176 19.86 -15.08 13.97
N ILE A 177 20.61 -14.76 15.03
CA ILE A 177 20.94 -13.37 15.39
C ILE A 177 21.66 -12.67 14.23
N GLU A 178 22.50 -13.36 13.49
CA GLU A 178 23.21 -12.83 12.34
C GLU A 178 22.24 -12.29 11.27
N GLN A 179 21.20 -13.06 10.93
CA GLN A 179 20.20 -12.67 9.96
C GLN A 179 19.38 -11.46 10.43
N LEU A 180 19.07 -11.38 11.71
CA LEU A 180 18.37 -10.21 12.28
C LEU A 180 19.25 -8.94 12.21
N ILE A 181 20.56 -9.05 12.45
CA ILE A 181 21.49 -7.93 12.32
C ILE A 181 21.56 -7.47 10.86
N ILE A 182 21.67 -8.39 9.90
CA ILE A 182 21.69 -8.05 8.47
C ILE A 182 20.37 -7.33 8.06
N LEU A 183 19.21 -7.83 8.49
CA LEU A 183 17.93 -7.17 8.25
C LEU A 183 17.90 -5.75 8.82
N GLY A 184 18.39 -5.56 10.05
CA GLY A 184 18.50 -4.25 10.70
C GLY A 184 19.45 -3.29 9.96
N ILE A 185 20.61 -3.78 9.51
CA ILE A 185 21.55 -3.00 8.69
C ILE A 185 20.88 -2.60 7.38
N CYS A 186 20.24 -3.53 6.68
CA CYS A 186 19.53 -3.25 5.43
C CYS A 186 18.42 -2.19 5.63
N ALA A 187 17.68 -2.26 6.73
CA ALA A 187 16.63 -1.30 7.07
C ALA A 187 17.22 0.11 7.26
N ILE A 188 18.20 0.24 8.14
CA ILE A 188 18.73 1.54 8.54
C ILE A 188 19.64 2.14 7.46
N ALA A 189 20.60 1.37 6.95
CA ALA A 189 21.54 1.85 5.94
C ALA A 189 20.83 2.13 4.62
N GLY A 190 19.92 1.24 4.19
CA GLY A 190 19.09 1.45 2.99
C GLY A 190 18.30 2.75 3.07
N TRP A 191 17.61 3.00 4.19
CA TRP A 191 16.87 4.24 4.39
C TRP A 191 17.78 5.48 4.37
N LYS A 192 18.88 5.46 5.10
CA LYS A 192 19.83 6.59 5.14
C LYS A 192 20.44 6.90 3.78
N ILE A 193 20.90 5.88 3.06
CA ILE A 193 21.48 6.03 1.72
C ILE A 193 20.43 6.62 0.76
N ALA A 194 19.22 6.04 0.70
CA ALA A 194 18.17 6.54 -0.16
C ALA A 194 17.73 7.97 0.19
N SER A 195 17.68 8.31 1.48
CA SER A 195 17.38 9.67 1.94
C SER A 195 18.48 10.67 1.56
N PHE A 196 19.74 10.26 1.63
CA PHE A 196 20.87 11.10 1.21
C PHE A 196 20.80 11.47 -0.28
N PHE A 197 20.37 10.54 -1.13
CA PHE A 197 20.16 10.79 -2.56
C PHE A 197 18.81 11.47 -2.88
N GLY A 198 18.04 11.88 -1.86
CA GLY A 198 16.72 12.48 -2.07
C GLY A 198 15.73 11.54 -2.76
N MET A 199 15.91 10.23 -2.61
CA MET A 199 15.06 9.24 -3.25
C MET A 199 13.65 9.32 -2.67
N PHE A 200 12.69 9.39 -3.57
CA PHE A 200 11.27 9.32 -3.23
C PHE A 200 10.96 7.97 -2.55
N GLY A 201 10.10 7.97 -1.51
CA GLY A 201 9.80 6.74 -0.76
C GLY A 201 11.03 6.10 -0.09
N ALA A 202 12.05 6.90 0.28
CA ALA A 202 13.34 6.45 0.80
C ALA A 202 13.22 5.42 1.93
N SER A 203 12.19 5.56 2.79
CA SER A 203 11.94 4.66 3.93
C SER A 203 11.51 3.24 3.52
N ILE A 204 11.05 3.06 2.29
CA ILE A 204 10.66 1.75 1.74
C ILE A 204 11.64 1.30 0.67
N LEU A 205 11.88 2.15 -0.35
CA LEU A 205 12.69 1.78 -1.52
C LEU A 205 14.16 1.55 -1.18
N GLY A 206 14.73 2.35 -0.28
CA GLY A 206 16.12 2.18 0.14
C GLY A 206 16.36 0.82 0.80
N PRO A 207 15.66 0.48 1.90
CA PRO A 207 15.70 -0.83 2.51
C PRO A 207 15.41 -1.97 1.53
N LEU A 208 14.41 -1.82 0.65
CA LEU A 208 14.06 -2.80 -0.36
C LEU A 208 15.25 -3.11 -1.28
N ILE A 209 15.88 -2.08 -1.84
CA ILE A 209 17.01 -2.23 -2.77
C ILE A 209 18.19 -2.90 -2.06
N LEU A 210 18.56 -2.41 -0.87
CA LEU A 210 19.72 -2.96 -0.15
C LEU A 210 19.49 -4.40 0.29
N THR A 211 18.27 -4.72 0.74
CA THR A 211 17.89 -6.09 1.10
C THR A 211 17.84 -7.01 -0.10
N ALA A 212 17.33 -6.52 -1.25
CA ALA A 212 17.33 -7.27 -2.49
C ALA A 212 18.76 -7.64 -2.92
N ILE A 213 19.71 -6.69 -2.83
CA ILE A 213 21.12 -6.96 -3.09
C ILE A 213 21.66 -8.05 -2.15
N ALA A 214 21.39 -7.94 -0.83
CA ALA A 214 21.81 -8.93 0.14
C ALA A 214 21.20 -10.32 -0.11
N SER A 215 19.94 -10.37 -0.54
CA SER A 215 19.24 -11.61 -0.89
C SER A 215 19.80 -12.24 -2.18
N ILE A 216 20.02 -11.45 -3.22
CA ILE A 216 20.59 -11.91 -4.50
C ILE A 216 22.01 -12.46 -4.32
N THR A 217 22.82 -11.83 -3.46
CA THR A 217 24.20 -12.25 -3.16
C THR A 217 24.25 -13.44 -2.20
N GLY A 218 23.12 -13.91 -1.68
CA GLY A 218 23.07 -15.03 -0.76
C GLY A 218 23.57 -14.71 0.65
N ILE A 219 23.70 -13.43 1.02
CA ILE A 219 24.05 -12.99 2.38
C ILE A 219 22.82 -13.06 3.30
N LEU A 220 21.64 -12.76 2.75
CA LEU A 220 20.37 -12.81 3.46
C LEU A 220 19.50 -13.95 2.91
N HIS A 221 19.00 -14.80 3.83
CA HIS A 221 18.17 -15.95 3.49
C HIS A 221 16.79 -15.93 4.16
N THR A 222 16.54 -14.93 5.01
CA THR A 222 15.32 -14.83 5.83
C THR A 222 14.56 -13.55 5.55
N ARG A 223 13.27 -13.57 5.91
CA ARG A 223 12.40 -12.39 5.90
C ARG A 223 12.30 -11.81 7.31
N PRO A 224 11.83 -10.57 7.50
CA PRO A 224 11.57 -10.06 8.84
C PRO A 224 10.62 -10.96 9.63
N PRO A 225 10.83 -11.08 10.95
CA PRO A 225 9.94 -11.87 11.80
C PRO A 225 8.53 -11.27 11.83
N VAL A 226 7.55 -12.12 12.10
CA VAL A 226 6.12 -11.74 12.08
C VAL A 226 5.81 -10.61 13.06
N GLU A 227 6.47 -10.58 14.21
CA GLU A 227 6.29 -9.52 15.22
C GLU A 227 6.74 -8.15 14.70
N ALA A 228 7.82 -8.11 13.90
CA ALA A 228 8.27 -6.88 13.25
C ALA A 228 7.25 -6.41 12.21
N ILE A 229 6.64 -7.32 11.46
CA ILE A 229 5.59 -7.00 10.49
C ILE A 229 4.35 -6.44 11.21
N TRP A 230 3.93 -7.04 12.33
CA TRP A 230 2.81 -6.52 13.13
C TRP A 230 3.09 -5.12 13.69
N ALA A 231 4.31 -4.90 14.20
CA ALA A 231 4.71 -3.56 14.65
C ALA A 231 4.67 -2.54 13.51
N ALA A 232 5.16 -2.91 12.32
CA ALA A 232 5.11 -2.04 11.14
C ALA A 232 3.67 -1.69 10.76
N GLN A 233 2.79 -2.68 10.70
CA GLN A 233 1.36 -2.47 10.42
C GLN A 233 0.71 -1.51 11.42
N TYR A 234 0.95 -1.71 12.71
CA TYR A 234 0.41 -0.88 13.78
C TYR A 234 0.82 0.60 13.66
N PHE A 235 2.11 0.88 13.53
CA PHE A 235 2.60 2.26 13.45
C PHE A 235 2.27 2.96 12.13
N ILE A 236 2.19 2.22 11.03
CA ILE A 236 1.74 2.75 9.73
C ILE A 236 0.25 3.11 9.81
N ALA A 237 -0.57 2.22 10.36
CA ALA A 237 -2.00 2.46 10.56
C ALA A 237 -2.26 3.67 11.45
N LEU A 238 -1.50 3.81 12.56
CA LEU A 238 -1.56 4.96 13.44
C LEU A 238 -1.18 6.25 12.70
N GLY A 239 -0.10 6.23 11.90
CA GLY A 239 0.34 7.37 11.10
C GLY A 239 -0.70 7.83 10.06
N ILE A 240 -1.45 6.90 9.47
CA ILE A 240 -2.56 7.20 8.57
C ILE A 240 -3.77 7.69 9.37
N GLY A 241 -4.12 7.03 10.47
CA GLY A 241 -5.28 7.32 11.29
C GLY A 241 -5.27 8.74 11.87
N VAL A 242 -4.10 9.25 12.25
CA VAL A 242 -3.94 10.62 12.75
C VAL A 242 -4.30 11.69 11.70
N LYS A 243 -4.20 11.38 10.41
CA LYS A 243 -4.59 12.32 9.34
C LYS A 243 -6.09 12.61 9.28
N TYR A 244 -6.91 11.79 9.93
CA TYR A 244 -8.35 12.03 10.03
C TYR A 244 -8.73 13.08 11.08
N VAL A 245 -7.81 13.54 11.93
CA VAL A 245 -8.09 14.56 12.93
C VAL A 245 -8.59 15.85 12.28
N GLY A 246 -9.71 16.37 12.78
CA GLY A 246 -10.33 17.60 12.29
C GLY A 246 -11.12 17.45 10.99
N VAL A 247 -11.35 16.23 10.52
CA VAL A 247 -12.26 15.97 9.41
C VAL A 247 -13.70 16.01 9.91
N THR A 248 -14.58 16.73 9.21
CA THR A 248 -16.02 16.78 9.53
C THR A 248 -16.73 15.53 9.02
N ALA A 249 -17.84 15.16 9.67
CA ALA A 249 -18.66 14.02 9.23
C ALA A 249 -19.18 14.20 7.78
N GLN A 250 -19.46 15.44 7.37
CA GLN A 250 -19.91 15.73 6.02
C GLN A 250 -18.79 15.53 4.97
N GLU A 251 -17.57 16.01 5.25
CA GLU A 251 -16.40 15.79 4.40
C GLU A 251 -16.08 14.30 4.29
N ILE A 252 -16.03 13.61 5.43
CA ILE A 252 -15.81 12.16 5.47
C ILE A 252 -16.83 11.44 4.61
N ARG A 253 -18.11 11.75 4.77
CA ARG A 253 -19.17 11.13 4.00
C ARG A 253 -18.99 11.37 2.50
N LYS A 254 -18.73 12.61 2.07
CA LYS A 254 -18.50 12.96 0.66
C LYS A 254 -17.30 12.22 0.10
N ASP A 255 -16.17 12.29 0.76
CA ASP A 255 -14.88 11.77 0.26
C ASP A 255 -14.86 10.23 0.31
N ILE A 256 -15.44 9.63 1.35
CA ILE A 256 -15.61 8.16 1.43
C ILE A 256 -16.54 7.67 0.33
N LEU A 257 -17.71 8.30 0.12
CA LEU A 257 -18.62 7.90 -0.95
C LEU A 257 -17.99 8.05 -2.34
N ALA A 258 -17.21 9.11 -2.55
CA ALA A 258 -16.44 9.29 -3.78
C ALA A 258 -15.39 8.17 -3.94
N GLY A 259 -14.68 7.82 -2.86
CA GLY A 259 -13.73 6.71 -2.85
C GLY A 259 -14.39 5.36 -3.12
N LEU A 260 -15.52 5.07 -2.46
CA LEU A 260 -16.30 3.84 -2.67
C LEU A 260 -16.79 3.72 -4.12
N GLY A 261 -17.37 4.81 -4.67
CA GLY A 261 -17.80 4.82 -6.07
C GLY A 261 -16.63 4.57 -7.03
N PHE A 262 -15.47 5.15 -6.77
CA PHE A 262 -14.29 4.90 -7.60
C PHE A 262 -13.77 3.46 -7.48
N CYS A 263 -13.89 2.82 -6.31
CA CYS A 263 -13.53 1.41 -6.14
C CYS A 263 -14.32 0.48 -7.07
N ILE A 264 -15.56 0.82 -7.41
CA ILE A 264 -16.36 0.04 -8.37
C ILE A 264 -15.72 0.09 -9.76
N PHE A 265 -15.31 1.28 -10.22
CA PHE A 265 -14.59 1.41 -11.51
C PHE A 265 -13.27 0.64 -11.50
N LEU A 266 -12.50 0.76 -10.43
CA LEU A 266 -11.24 0.02 -10.28
C LEU A 266 -11.47 -1.50 -10.28
N LEU A 267 -12.52 -1.97 -9.61
CA LEU A 267 -12.89 -3.39 -9.60
C LEU A 267 -13.22 -3.87 -11.01
N VAL A 268 -14.03 -3.12 -11.77
CA VAL A 268 -14.39 -3.47 -13.16
C VAL A 268 -13.14 -3.52 -14.03
N ILE A 269 -12.26 -2.50 -13.96
CA ILE A 269 -11.00 -2.48 -14.73
C ILE A 269 -10.15 -3.71 -14.37
N THR A 270 -9.97 -3.97 -13.07
CA THR A 270 -9.17 -5.11 -12.59
C THR A 270 -9.76 -6.44 -13.08
N LEU A 271 -11.07 -6.65 -12.95
CA LEU A 271 -11.72 -7.89 -13.38
C LEU A 271 -11.62 -8.09 -14.90
N CYS A 272 -11.77 -7.02 -15.69
CA CYS A 272 -11.56 -7.09 -17.15
C CYS A 272 -10.15 -7.54 -17.49
N ILE A 273 -9.12 -6.93 -16.89
CA ILE A 273 -7.72 -7.29 -17.14
C ILE A 273 -7.42 -8.70 -16.64
N VAL A 274 -7.84 -9.05 -15.43
CA VAL A 274 -7.65 -10.40 -14.87
C VAL A 274 -8.33 -11.45 -15.74
N SER A 275 -9.53 -11.18 -16.23
CA SER A 275 -10.23 -12.11 -17.15
C SER A 275 -9.45 -12.36 -18.44
N LEU A 276 -8.78 -11.32 -18.97
CA LEU A 276 -7.89 -11.49 -20.13
C LEU A 276 -6.66 -12.33 -19.78
N VAL A 277 -6.00 -12.05 -18.65
CA VAL A 277 -4.83 -12.80 -18.18
C VAL A 277 -5.17 -14.29 -18.00
N ILE A 278 -6.31 -14.60 -17.38
CA ILE A 278 -6.78 -15.98 -17.19
C ILE A 278 -7.16 -16.64 -18.52
N LYS A 279 -7.92 -15.94 -19.38
CA LYS A 279 -8.37 -16.44 -20.67
C LYS A 279 -7.21 -16.88 -21.58
N TYR A 280 -6.11 -16.14 -21.54
CA TYR A 280 -4.91 -16.45 -22.33
C TYR A 280 -3.88 -17.31 -21.57
N ASN A 281 -4.23 -17.84 -20.38
CA ASN A 281 -3.36 -18.66 -19.54
C ASN A 281 -1.99 -18.01 -19.26
N LEU A 282 -1.97 -16.70 -19.04
CA LEU A 282 -0.73 -15.93 -18.81
C LEU A 282 -0.26 -16.03 -17.35
N ALA A 283 -1.17 -16.23 -16.40
CA ALA A 283 -0.87 -16.44 -14.98
C ALA A 283 -2.03 -17.16 -14.28
N PRO A 284 -1.78 -17.83 -13.14
CA PRO A 284 -2.83 -18.36 -12.27
C PRO A 284 -3.79 -17.25 -11.80
N ALA A 285 -5.07 -17.60 -11.60
CA ALA A 285 -6.12 -16.62 -11.29
C ALA A 285 -5.83 -15.79 -10.02
N VAL A 286 -5.31 -16.44 -8.97
CA VAL A 286 -4.99 -15.79 -7.70
C VAL A 286 -3.84 -14.80 -7.86
N ASP A 287 -2.78 -15.21 -8.56
CA ASP A 287 -1.63 -14.35 -8.83
C ASP A 287 -2.03 -13.15 -9.70
N ALA A 288 -2.87 -13.38 -10.72
CA ALA A 288 -3.38 -12.33 -11.58
C ALA A 288 -4.20 -11.28 -10.81
N ILE A 289 -5.11 -11.72 -9.93
CA ILE A 289 -5.91 -10.79 -9.12
C ILE A 289 -5.04 -10.00 -8.17
N LEU A 290 -4.15 -10.66 -7.42
CA LEU A 290 -3.29 -10.01 -6.46
C LEU A 290 -2.33 -9.02 -7.13
N SER A 291 -1.79 -9.36 -8.29
CA SER A 291 -0.86 -8.49 -9.02
C SER A 291 -1.52 -7.26 -9.65
N MET A 292 -2.77 -7.40 -10.11
CA MET A 292 -3.51 -6.32 -10.79
C MET A 292 -4.35 -5.48 -9.84
N ALA A 293 -4.62 -5.94 -8.61
CA ALA A 293 -5.41 -5.21 -7.63
C ALA A 293 -4.79 -3.84 -7.30
N PRO A 294 -5.57 -2.73 -7.35
CA PRO A 294 -5.06 -1.38 -7.12
C PRO A 294 -4.96 -1.03 -5.62
N GLY A 295 -4.51 -1.99 -4.81
CA GLY A 295 -4.30 -1.83 -3.37
C GLY A 295 -2.93 -1.27 -3.01
N GLY A 296 -2.69 -1.11 -1.71
CA GLY A 296 -1.37 -0.81 -1.17
C GLY A 296 -0.42 -2.00 -1.32
N GLN A 297 0.82 -1.75 -1.68
CA GLN A 297 1.81 -2.81 -1.91
C GLN A 297 2.01 -3.69 -0.67
N ALA A 298 2.14 -3.05 0.50
CA ALA A 298 2.41 -3.76 1.74
C ALA A 298 1.31 -4.75 2.11
N GLU A 299 0.07 -4.31 1.98
CA GLU A 299 -1.11 -5.09 2.32
C GLU A 299 -1.30 -6.26 1.36
N LEU A 300 -1.09 -6.03 0.06
CA LEU A 300 -1.22 -7.08 -0.95
C LEU A 300 -0.10 -8.12 -0.85
N VAL A 301 1.12 -7.70 -0.48
CA VAL A 301 2.22 -8.62 -0.14
C VAL A 301 1.81 -9.54 1.01
N VAL A 302 1.21 -8.97 2.06
CA VAL A 302 0.72 -9.76 3.21
C VAL A 302 -0.33 -10.78 2.77
N ILE A 303 -1.33 -10.36 2.00
CA ILE A 303 -2.37 -11.27 1.47
C ILE A 303 -1.74 -12.36 0.59
N THR A 304 -0.79 -11.99 -0.29
CA THR A 304 -0.08 -12.93 -1.16
C THR A 304 0.62 -14.03 -0.37
N LEU A 305 1.28 -13.65 0.74
CA LEU A 305 1.93 -14.61 1.64
C LEU A 305 0.93 -15.55 2.31
N ILE A 306 -0.19 -15.01 2.79
CA ILE A 306 -1.25 -15.80 3.46
C ILE A 306 -1.85 -16.82 2.51
N VAL A 307 -2.18 -16.43 1.28
CA VAL A 307 -2.83 -17.32 0.31
C VAL A 307 -1.84 -18.26 -0.39
N GLY A 308 -0.53 -18.04 -0.22
CA GLY A 308 0.51 -18.86 -0.85
C GLY A 308 0.65 -18.66 -2.35
N ALA A 309 0.28 -17.48 -2.86
CA ALA A 309 0.48 -17.06 -4.24
C ALA A 309 1.96 -16.75 -4.54
N ASP A 310 2.31 -16.60 -5.82
CA ASP A 310 3.67 -16.24 -6.24
C ASP A 310 3.99 -14.80 -5.84
N LEU A 311 4.71 -14.68 -4.72
CA LEU A 311 5.09 -13.38 -4.17
C LEU A 311 5.99 -12.59 -5.14
N GLY A 312 6.89 -13.28 -5.85
CA GLY A 312 7.77 -12.65 -6.81
C GLY A 312 7.00 -12.02 -7.96
N PHE A 313 6.05 -12.76 -8.50
CA PHE A 313 5.15 -12.27 -9.55
C PHE A 313 4.35 -11.05 -9.08
N VAL A 314 3.69 -11.13 -7.93
CA VAL A 314 2.88 -10.03 -7.39
C VAL A 314 3.72 -8.80 -7.10
N VAL A 315 4.87 -8.97 -6.44
CA VAL A 315 5.79 -7.85 -6.12
C VAL A 315 6.31 -7.17 -7.39
N ALA A 316 6.68 -7.94 -8.43
CA ALA A 316 7.16 -7.37 -9.68
C ALA A 316 6.13 -6.43 -10.33
N HIS A 317 4.87 -6.86 -10.38
CA HIS A 317 3.78 -6.05 -10.95
C HIS A 317 3.51 -4.79 -10.12
N HIS A 318 3.52 -4.90 -8.80
CA HIS A 318 3.34 -3.75 -7.91
C HIS A 318 4.48 -2.74 -8.00
N LEU A 319 5.73 -3.21 -8.02
CA LEU A 319 6.88 -2.33 -8.21
C LEU A 319 6.83 -1.63 -9.57
N PHE A 320 6.56 -2.38 -10.63
CA PHE A 320 6.44 -1.82 -11.97
C PHE A 320 5.34 -0.75 -12.05
N ARG A 321 4.18 -0.99 -11.40
CA ARG A 321 3.11 0.00 -11.28
C ARG A 321 3.58 1.26 -10.56
N ILE A 322 4.25 1.12 -9.41
CA ILE A 322 4.76 2.25 -8.65
C ILE A 322 5.73 3.07 -9.50
N PHE A 323 6.66 2.44 -10.21
CA PHE A 323 7.59 3.13 -11.10
C PHE A 323 6.87 3.92 -12.19
N ILE A 324 5.88 3.32 -12.86
CA ILE A 324 5.10 4.01 -13.90
C ILE A 324 4.36 5.22 -13.33
N VAL A 325 3.73 5.07 -12.16
CA VAL A 325 2.96 6.17 -11.55
C VAL A 325 3.88 7.28 -11.06
N ILE A 326 5.01 6.97 -10.43
CA ILE A 326 5.97 7.95 -9.92
C ILE A 326 6.62 8.71 -11.09
N LEU A 327 7.05 8.03 -12.14
CA LEU A 327 7.67 8.67 -13.30
C LEU A 327 6.64 9.47 -14.12
N GLY A 328 5.39 9.00 -14.15
CA GLY A 328 4.29 9.67 -14.86
C GLY A 328 3.81 10.95 -14.15
N ALA A 329 3.86 11.01 -12.83
CA ALA A 329 3.35 12.14 -12.06
C ALA A 329 4.03 13.49 -12.40
N PRO A 330 5.37 13.61 -12.46
CA PRO A 330 6.04 14.86 -12.86
C PRO A 330 5.76 15.28 -14.31
N ILE A 331 5.60 14.32 -15.21
CA ILE A 331 5.27 14.58 -16.61
C ILE A 331 3.89 15.25 -16.69
N MET A 332 2.93 14.70 -15.97
CA MET A 332 1.58 15.26 -15.93
C MET A 332 1.53 16.64 -15.27
N GLU A 333 2.32 16.86 -14.22
CA GLU A 333 2.43 18.18 -13.59
C GLU A 333 2.89 19.25 -14.58
N ARG A 334 3.86 18.94 -15.45
CA ARG A 334 4.30 19.85 -16.52
C ARG A 334 3.18 20.17 -17.51
N PHE A 335 2.39 19.17 -17.90
CA PHE A 335 1.23 19.40 -18.77
C PHE A 335 0.14 20.23 -18.08
N MET A 336 -0.07 20.07 -16.79
CA MET A 336 -1.03 20.87 -16.01
C MET A 336 -0.62 22.34 -15.93
N LYS A 337 0.64 22.61 -15.59
CA LYS A 337 1.19 23.99 -15.54
C LYS A 337 1.17 24.68 -16.90
N SER A 338 1.32 23.93 -17.98
CA SER A 338 1.24 24.46 -19.36
C SER A 338 -0.17 24.91 -19.78
N LYS A 339 -1.23 24.30 -19.19
CA LYS A 339 -2.63 24.62 -19.50
C LYS A 339 -3.23 25.73 -18.64
N HIS A 340 -2.63 26.04 -17.52
CA HIS A 340 -3.04 27.11 -16.59
C HIS A 340 -1.81 27.97 -16.25
N PRO A 341 -1.29 28.79 -17.21
CA PRO A 341 -0.31 29.80 -16.85
C PRO A 341 -1.00 30.80 -15.89
N HIS A 342 -0.37 31.04 -14.73
CA HIS A 342 -0.79 31.98 -13.72
C HIS A 342 -0.92 33.40 -14.25
#